data_4a2e7027f0904e7e7b40233bff3d6b06
#
_entry.id   4a2e7027f0904e7e7b40233bff3d6b06
#
_cell.length_a   1.000
_cell.length_b   1.000
_cell.length_c   1.000
_cell.angle_alpha   90.00
_cell.angle_beta   90.00
_cell.angle_gamma   90.00
#
_symmetry.space_group_name_H-M   'P 1'
#
loop_
_entity.id
_entity.type
_entity.pdbx_description
1 polymer ?
#
loop_
_entity_poly.entity_id
_entity_poly.type
_entity_poly.pdbx_seq_one_letter_code
_entity_poly.pdbx_strand_id
1 'polypeptide(L)'
;MGQELFNYDNTNLEEVIQYSEKILNRKFSDILKEYDEAEYKTYEDFQNQEVNEYEKKEIKPSSKGQYGNYIERYFFGYQPNSNAAADFEEIGVELKVTPFKVNKNGTISAKERLVLTIINYFEENLDDFYQSHLWKKCSKILLLFYNGLIPEQTLYDYMIEKVFLFEWFEEDMNVILDDYARITQKIKEGRAHELSESDGNYLSTCTKGAGKGKDWKKQPFSDVMAKQRAWELKSSYMTYLINHKIFASHEQESVLATAKGTKKTFTQLIEEKILKYKGWKAEDLYDAFEVPVRSKSKNSLLIRKMIGLTGDLENTQEFQKANMNLRVIR
;
A
#
# COMPACT_ATOMS: atom_id res chain seq x y z
N MET A 1 -42.53 -4.75 -0.83
CA MET A 1 -41.57 -4.40 0.24
C MET A 1 -40.24 -4.98 -0.21
N GLY A 2 -39.39 -4.16 -0.83
CA GLY A 2 -38.04 -4.61 -1.19
C GLY A 2 -37.29 -4.92 0.10
N GLN A 3 -36.73 -6.12 0.22
CA GLN A 3 -35.72 -6.39 1.21
C GLN A 3 -34.62 -5.34 1.02
N GLU A 4 -34.24 -4.63 2.10
CA GLU A 4 -33.12 -3.72 2.04
C GLU A 4 -31.88 -4.54 1.68
N LEU A 5 -31.37 -4.34 0.48
CA LEU A 5 -30.21 -5.06 -0.07
C LEU A 5 -28.96 -4.91 0.78
N PHE A 6 -28.81 -3.73 1.39
CA PHE A 6 -27.64 -3.34 2.14
C PHE A 6 -28.04 -3.11 3.60
N ASN A 7 -28.10 -4.23 4.35
CA ASN A 7 -28.53 -4.19 5.75
C ASN A 7 -27.32 -4.02 6.68
N TYR A 8 -26.77 -2.81 6.72
CA TYR A 8 -25.74 -2.39 7.66
C TYR A 8 -25.77 -0.87 7.85
N ASP A 9 -25.37 -0.38 9.00
CA ASP A 9 -25.17 1.04 9.27
C ASP A 9 -23.78 1.46 8.81
N ASN A 10 -23.71 2.23 7.72
CA ASN A 10 -22.46 2.73 7.14
C ASN A 10 -21.78 3.84 7.98
N THR A 11 -22.44 4.29 9.03
CA THR A 11 -21.91 5.23 10.03
C THR A 11 -21.34 4.54 11.28
N ASN A 12 -21.46 3.20 11.33
CA ASN A 12 -20.94 2.37 12.42
C ASN A 12 -19.78 1.48 11.92
N LEU A 13 -18.57 1.71 12.45
CA LEU A 13 -17.37 1.00 12.04
C LEU A 13 -17.47 -0.52 12.22
N GLU A 14 -18.03 -0.97 13.34
CA GLU A 14 -18.16 -2.40 13.62
C GLU A 14 -19.11 -3.07 12.64
N GLU A 15 -20.24 -2.42 12.30
CA GLU A 15 -21.20 -2.94 11.33
C GLU A 15 -20.60 -2.98 9.91
N VAL A 16 -19.84 -1.95 9.51
CA VAL A 16 -19.12 -1.94 8.23
C VAL A 16 -18.13 -3.10 8.15
N ILE A 17 -17.36 -3.37 9.20
CA ILE A 17 -16.42 -4.50 9.24
C ILE A 17 -17.17 -5.83 9.17
N GLN A 18 -18.17 -6.06 10.03
CA GLN A 18 -18.97 -7.29 10.06
C GLN A 18 -19.68 -7.53 8.73
N TYR A 19 -20.20 -6.48 8.10
CA TYR A 19 -20.80 -6.59 6.79
C TYR A 19 -19.77 -6.98 5.73
N SER A 20 -18.57 -6.37 5.77
CA SER A 20 -17.48 -6.68 4.85
C SER A 20 -17.03 -8.14 4.91
N GLU A 21 -17.10 -8.77 6.06
CA GLU A 21 -16.74 -10.17 6.21
C GLU A 21 -17.69 -11.13 5.47
N LYS A 22 -18.93 -10.70 5.17
CA LYS A 22 -19.90 -11.49 4.40
C LYS A 22 -19.46 -11.73 2.94
N ILE A 23 -18.49 -10.95 2.44
CA ILE A 23 -17.94 -11.11 1.07
C ILE A 23 -16.91 -12.25 0.99
N LEU A 24 -16.36 -12.70 2.11
CA LEU A 24 -15.26 -13.64 2.13
C LEU A 24 -15.60 -14.96 1.42
N ASN A 25 -14.67 -15.39 0.55
CA ASN A 25 -14.75 -16.65 -0.20
C ASN A 25 -15.98 -16.77 -1.11
N ARG A 26 -16.62 -15.68 -1.43
CA ARG A 26 -17.72 -15.62 -2.39
C ARG A 26 -17.21 -15.12 -3.73
N LYS A 27 -17.65 -15.76 -4.82
CA LYS A 27 -17.37 -15.27 -6.17
C LYS A 27 -18.12 -13.96 -6.41
N PHE A 28 -17.52 -13.09 -7.21
CA PHE A 28 -18.21 -11.87 -7.61
C PHE A 28 -19.53 -12.16 -8.36
N SER A 29 -19.58 -13.25 -9.14
CA SER A 29 -20.82 -13.73 -9.77
C SER A 29 -21.96 -14.02 -8.78
N ASP A 30 -21.63 -14.47 -7.56
CA ASP A 30 -22.64 -14.77 -6.54
C ASP A 30 -23.18 -13.50 -5.90
N ILE A 31 -22.32 -12.50 -5.73
CA ILE A 31 -22.72 -11.16 -5.25
C ILE A 31 -23.65 -10.50 -6.25
N LEU A 32 -23.33 -10.57 -7.55
CA LEU A 32 -24.20 -10.03 -8.59
C LEU A 32 -25.57 -10.69 -8.61
N LYS A 33 -25.64 -12.02 -8.46
CA LYS A 33 -26.94 -12.72 -8.40
C LYS A 33 -27.82 -12.24 -7.24
N GLU A 34 -27.23 -12.08 -6.04
CA GLU A 34 -28.01 -11.55 -4.90
C GLU A 34 -28.50 -10.13 -5.14
N TYR A 35 -27.66 -9.28 -5.74
CA TYR A 35 -28.05 -7.94 -6.10
C TYR A 35 -29.23 -7.95 -7.06
N ASP A 36 -29.18 -8.81 -8.09
CA ASP A 36 -30.23 -8.92 -9.10
C ASP A 36 -31.53 -9.48 -8.56
N GLU A 37 -31.47 -10.53 -7.74
CA GLU A 37 -32.65 -11.14 -7.13
C GLU A 37 -33.40 -10.14 -6.25
N ALA A 38 -32.70 -9.16 -5.71
CA ALA A 38 -33.27 -8.15 -4.84
C ALA A 38 -33.78 -6.89 -5.60
N GLU A 39 -33.07 -6.43 -6.65
CA GLU A 39 -33.40 -5.22 -7.44
C GLU A 39 -34.31 -5.53 -8.66
N TYR A 40 -34.10 -6.66 -9.32
CA TYR A 40 -34.75 -7.00 -10.55
C TYR A 40 -35.69 -8.22 -10.38
N LYS A 41 -36.91 -8.07 -10.82
CA LYS A 41 -37.93 -9.15 -10.74
C LYS A 41 -37.63 -10.37 -11.62
N THR A 42 -36.60 -10.27 -12.52
CA THR A 42 -36.17 -11.41 -13.34
C THR A 42 -34.67 -11.32 -13.61
N TYR A 43 -33.96 -12.41 -13.35
CA TYR A 43 -32.55 -12.63 -13.66
C TYR A 43 -32.25 -12.49 -15.18
N GLU A 44 -33.21 -12.80 -16.05
CA GLU A 44 -33.10 -12.64 -17.51
C GLU A 44 -32.93 -11.18 -17.95
N ASP A 45 -33.54 -10.23 -17.27
CA ASP A 45 -33.47 -8.81 -17.63
C ASP A 45 -32.08 -8.23 -17.34
N PHE A 46 -31.42 -8.70 -16.28
CA PHE A 46 -30.07 -8.30 -15.95
C PHE A 46 -29.04 -8.91 -16.92
N GLN A 47 -29.09 -10.21 -17.17
CA GLN A 47 -28.19 -10.85 -18.14
C GLN A 47 -28.27 -10.20 -19.51
N ASN A 48 -29.46 -9.78 -19.92
CA ASN A 48 -29.66 -9.13 -21.22
C ASN A 48 -29.15 -7.68 -21.29
N GLN A 49 -29.08 -6.95 -20.18
CA GLN A 49 -28.60 -5.56 -20.17
C GLN A 49 -27.11 -5.43 -19.88
N GLU A 50 -26.61 -6.06 -18.83
CA GLU A 50 -25.19 -5.89 -18.43
C GLU A 50 -24.24 -6.93 -19.01
N VAL A 51 -24.63 -8.18 -19.17
CA VAL A 51 -23.78 -9.19 -19.82
C VAL A 51 -23.60 -8.84 -21.30
N ASN A 52 -24.62 -8.29 -21.97
CA ASN A 52 -24.47 -7.79 -23.33
C ASN A 52 -23.60 -6.54 -23.45
N GLU A 53 -23.52 -5.69 -22.43
CA GLU A 53 -22.54 -4.59 -22.39
C GLU A 53 -21.13 -5.09 -22.04
N TYR A 54 -21.01 -6.14 -21.25
CA TYR A 54 -19.74 -6.76 -20.88
C TYR A 54 -19.20 -7.72 -21.94
N GLU A 55 -20.05 -8.50 -22.61
CA GLU A 55 -19.66 -9.31 -23.76
C GLU A 55 -19.27 -8.47 -24.98
N LYS A 56 -19.87 -7.30 -25.17
CA LYS A 56 -19.50 -6.34 -26.24
C LYS A 56 -18.24 -5.53 -25.94
N LYS A 57 -17.88 -5.32 -24.67
CA LYS A 57 -16.55 -4.88 -24.27
C LYS A 57 -15.81 -6.13 -23.83
N GLU A 58 -14.96 -6.72 -24.71
CA GLU A 58 -13.93 -7.66 -24.26
C GLU A 58 -13.40 -7.16 -22.92
N ILE A 59 -13.80 -7.81 -21.83
CA ILE A 59 -13.29 -7.51 -20.49
C ILE A 59 -11.82 -7.93 -20.50
N LYS A 60 -11.00 -7.03 -21.06
CA LYS A 60 -9.56 -7.18 -20.93
C LYS A 60 -9.27 -7.11 -19.43
N PRO A 61 -8.52 -8.08 -18.89
CA PRO A 61 -8.09 -8.06 -17.48
C PRO A 61 -7.34 -6.78 -17.08
N SER A 62 -7.22 -5.82 -17.98
CA SER A 62 -6.36 -4.63 -17.90
C SER A 62 -7.05 -3.36 -17.36
N SER A 63 -8.34 -3.35 -17.07
CA SER A 63 -8.96 -2.17 -16.43
C SER A 63 -8.72 -2.23 -14.91
N LYS A 64 -7.53 -1.79 -14.50
CA LYS A 64 -7.20 -1.58 -13.10
C LYS A 64 -8.27 -0.73 -12.42
N GLY A 65 -8.76 -1.18 -11.28
CA GLY A 65 -9.77 -0.48 -10.48
C GLY A 65 -11.22 -0.87 -10.76
N GLN A 66 -11.51 -1.57 -11.84
CA GLN A 66 -12.89 -1.92 -12.19
C GLN A 66 -13.55 -2.84 -11.14
N TYR A 67 -12.79 -3.82 -10.61
CA TYR A 67 -13.29 -4.71 -9.58
C TYR A 67 -13.64 -3.96 -8.28
N GLY A 68 -12.83 -2.97 -7.89
CA GLY A 68 -13.14 -2.09 -6.76
C GLY A 68 -14.48 -1.38 -6.93
N ASN A 69 -14.68 -0.70 -8.07
CA ASN A 69 -15.91 0.01 -8.35
C ASN A 69 -17.15 -0.91 -8.32
N TYR A 70 -17.00 -2.16 -8.74
CA TYR A 70 -18.10 -3.12 -8.68
C TYR A 70 -18.41 -3.57 -7.26
N ILE A 71 -17.38 -3.80 -6.42
CA ILE A 71 -17.58 -4.10 -5.01
C ILE A 71 -18.25 -2.93 -4.28
N GLU A 72 -17.85 -1.70 -4.55
CA GLU A 72 -18.50 -0.49 -4.03
C GLU A 72 -19.99 -0.49 -4.38
N ARG A 73 -20.30 -0.73 -5.65
CA ARG A 73 -21.69 -0.64 -6.16
C ARG A 73 -22.56 -1.82 -5.73
N TYR A 74 -22.08 -3.04 -5.97
CA TYR A 74 -22.94 -4.23 -5.89
C TYR A 74 -22.90 -4.92 -4.53
N PHE A 75 -21.87 -4.68 -3.74
CA PHE A 75 -21.77 -5.23 -2.40
C PHE A 75 -22.04 -4.19 -1.31
N PHE A 76 -21.46 -3.01 -1.40
CA PHE A 76 -21.68 -1.95 -0.41
C PHE A 76 -22.83 -0.99 -0.74
N GLY A 77 -23.32 -0.97 -1.96
CA GLY A 77 -24.52 -0.24 -2.36
C GLY A 77 -24.36 1.24 -2.62
N TYR A 78 -23.13 1.73 -2.80
CA TYR A 78 -22.91 3.12 -3.16
C TYR A 78 -22.25 3.29 -4.53
N GLN A 79 -22.52 4.44 -5.16
CA GLN A 79 -21.96 4.72 -6.47
C GLN A 79 -20.48 5.13 -6.34
N PRO A 80 -19.57 4.48 -7.10
CA PRO A 80 -18.18 4.90 -7.16
C PRO A 80 -18.08 6.38 -7.50
N ASN A 81 -17.27 7.09 -6.74
CA ASN A 81 -17.09 8.53 -6.91
C ASN A 81 -15.61 8.92 -6.80
N SER A 82 -15.30 10.18 -7.10
CA SER A 82 -13.96 10.74 -6.99
C SER A 82 -13.88 11.83 -5.93
N ASN A 83 -14.72 11.75 -4.90
CA ASN A 83 -14.78 12.74 -3.83
C ASN A 83 -13.46 12.81 -3.05
N ALA A 84 -13.23 13.96 -2.46
CA ALA A 84 -12.06 14.17 -1.61
C ALA A 84 -12.19 13.45 -0.26
N ALA A 85 -13.42 13.21 0.22
CA ALA A 85 -13.70 12.47 1.45
C ALA A 85 -13.46 10.97 1.30
N ALA A 86 -13.36 10.27 2.44
CA ALA A 86 -13.31 8.81 2.49
C ALA A 86 -14.66 8.20 2.05
N ASP A 87 -14.67 6.94 1.60
CA ASP A 87 -15.86 6.27 1.10
C ASP A 87 -16.97 6.13 2.17
N PHE A 88 -16.58 5.84 3.41
CA PHE A 88 -17.44 5.90 4.58
C PHE A 88 -17.10 7.16 5.39
N GLU A 89 -17.63 8.30 4.95
CA GLU A 89 -17.21 9.63 5.40
C GLU A 89 -17.36 9.83 6.92
N GLU A 90 -18.50 9.43 7.49
CA GLU A 90 -18.80 9.65 8.92
C GLU A 90 -17.86 8.90 9.88
N ILE A 91 -17.33 7.76 9.45
CA ILE A 91 -16.37 6.96 10.22
C ILE A 91 -14.94 7.11 9.73
N GLY A 92 -14.72 7.92 8.68
CA GLY A 92 -13.40 8.22 8.12
C GLY A 92 -12.68 7.01 7.54
N VAL A 93 -13.40 6.08 6.91
CA VAL A 93 -12.84 4.85 6.35
C VAL A 93 -12.90 4.87 4.83
N GLU A 94 -11.76 4.76 4.19
CA GLU A 94 -11.61 4.57 2.74
C GLU A 94 -11.66 3.08 2.39
N LEU A 95 -12.37 2.70 1.33
CA LEU A 95 -12.39 1.32 0.83
C LEU A 95 -11.35 1.13 -0.27
N LYS A 96 -10.57 0.05 -0.19
CA LYS A 96 -9.64 -0.35 -1.26
C LYS A 96 -9.72 -1.84 -1.53
N VAL A 97 -9.97 -2.20 -2.77
CA VAL A 97 -9.87 -3.58 -3.26
C VAL A 97 -8.52 -3.74 -3.94
N THR A 98 -7.69 -4.65 -3.44
CA THR A 98 -6.29 -4.77 -3.88
C THR A 98 -5.89 -6.22 -4.12
N PRO A 99 -5.16 -6.51 -5.23
CA PRO A 99 -4.73 -7.86 -5.53
C PRO A 99 -3.44 -8.24 -4.79
N PHE A 100 -3.40 -9.47 -4.30
CA PHE A 100 -2.17 -10.17 -4.01
C PHE A 100 -1.88 -11.24 -5.07
N LYS A 101 -0.74 -11.88 -4.99
CA LYS A 101 -0.35 -13.02 -5.81
C LYS A 101 0.34 -14.08 -4.98
N VAL A 102 0.11 -15.34 -5.33
CA VAL A 102 0.86 -16.47 -4.83
C VAL A 102 2.01 -16.75 -5.80
N ASN A 103 3.23 -16.69 -5.31
CA ASN A 103 4.43 -16.94 -6.10
C ASN A 103 4.62 -18.45 -6.32
N LYS A 104 5.48 -18.82 -7.29
CA LYS A 104 5.76 -20.24 -7.60
C LYS A 104 6.27 -21.08 -6.43
N ASN A 105 6.92 -20.45 -5.47
CA ASN A 105 7.40 -21.08 -4.24
C ASN A 105 6.37 -21.11 -3.10
N GLY A 106 5.12 -20.72 -3.36
CA GLY A 106 4.03 -20.68 -2.38
C GLY A 106 3.99 -19.44 -1.47
N THR A 107 4.96 -18.53 -1.58
CA THR A 107 4.91 -17.27 -0.80
C THR A 107 3.89 -16.31 -1.39
N ILE A 108 3.32 -15.45 -0.53
CA ILE A 108 2.38 -14.42 -0.95
C ILE A 108 3.11 -13.08 -1.07
N SER A 109 2.73 -12.28 -2.07
CA SER A 109 3.23 -10.92 -2.20
C SER A 109 2.15 -10.00 -2.78
N ALA A 110 2.26 -8.70 -2.51
CA ALA A 110 1.44 -7.72 -3.20
C ALA A 110 1.66 -7.82 -4.71
N LYS A 111 0.59 -7.85 -5.49
CA LYS A 111 0.70 -7.86 -6.96
C LYS A 111 1.08 -6.49 -7.48
N GLU A 112 0.68 -5.44 -6.78
CA GLU A 112 0.95 -4.04 -7.11
C GLU A 112 1.06 -3.18 -5.85
N ARG A 113 1.47 -1.92 -6.03
CA ARG A 113 1.43 -0.88 -5.00
C ARG A 113 -0.01 -0.56 -4.60
N LEU A 114 -0.22 -0.10 -3.37
CA LEU A 114 -1.54 0.40 -2.96
C LEU A 114 -1.62 1.91 -3.22
N VAL A 115 -2.40 2.29 -4.20
CA VAL A 115 -2.65 3.71 -4.48
C VAL A 115 -3.66 4.26 -3.47
N LEU A 116 -3.30 5.33 -2.79
CA LEU A 116 -4.10 5.96 -1.74
C LEU A 116 -5.01 7.05 -2.30
N THR A 117 -4.46 8.22 -2.57
CA THR A 117 -5.21 9.36 -3.10
C THR A 117 -4.35 10.23 -4.02
N ILE A 118 -5.00 10.97 -4.93
CA ILE A 118 -4.32 11.90 -5.84
C ILE A 118 -3.75 13.08 -5.05
N ILE A 119 -2.55 13.52 -5.41
CA ILE A 119 -1.93 14.73 -4.88
C ILE A 119 -2.45 15.94 -5.66
N ASN A 120 -3.16 16.84 -4.98
CA ASN A 120 -3.39 18.17 -5.49
C ASN A 120 -2.26 19.07 -4.97
N TYR A 121 -1.33 19.44 -5.84
CA TYR A 121 -0.13 20.17 -5.44
C TYR A 121 -0.39 21.53 -4.79
N PHE A 122 -1.58 22.12 -4.98
CA PHE A 122 -1.95 23.41 -4.40
C PHE A 122 -2.76 23.31 -3.11
N GLU A 123 -3.43 22.18 -2.89
CA GLU A 123 -4.34 21.97 -1.76
C GLU A 123 -3.76 21.00 -0.70
N GLU A 124 -2.67 20.29 -1.04
CA GLU A 124 -2.00 19.40 -0.10
C GLU A 124 -1.36 20.20 1.04
N ASN A 125 -1.56 19.78 2.28
CA ASN A 125 -0.82 20.34 3.39
C ASN A 125 0.62 19.83 3.35
N LEU A 126 1.54 20.71 2.97
CA LEU A 126 2.94 20.35 2.76
C LEU A 126 3.77 20.33 4.06
N ASP A 127 3.20 20.78 5.17
CA ASP A 127 3.90 20.95 6.45
C ASP A 127 3.54 19.90 7.49
N ASP A 128 2.28 19.46 7.49
CA ASP A 128 1.74 18.55 8.50
C ASP A 128 1.01 17.37 7.86
N PHE A 129 1.58 16.18 8.03
CA PHE A 129 1.00 14.92 7.55
C PHE A 129 -0.43 14.70 8.08
N TYR A 130 -0.67 14.98 9.37
CA TYR A 130 -1.96 14.74 10.01
C TYR A 130 -3.04 15.76 9.61
N GLN A 131 -2.66 16.87 8.98
CA GLN A 131 -3.57 17.83 8.36
C GLN A 131 -3.68 17.67 6.85
N SER A 132 -2.93 16.74 6.28
CA SER A 132 -2.91 16.49 4.84
C SER A 132 -4.22 15.90 4.32
N HIS A 133 -4.45 16.05 3.02
CA HIS A 133 -5.53 15.36 2.32
C HIS A 133 -5.36 13.84 2.40
N LEU A 134 -4.11 13.37 2.34
CA LEU A 134 -3.78 11.95 2.50
C LEU A 134 -4.31 11.39 3.83
N TRP A 135 -4.00 12.06 4.94
CA TRP A 135 -4.46 11.61 6.25
C TRP A 135 -5.98 11.66 6.40
N LYS A 136 -6.60 12.78 6.00
CA LYS A 136 -8.05 12.96 6.08
C LYS A 136 -8.82 11.87 5.34
N LYS A 137 -8.31 11.43 4.18
CA LYS A 137 -8.95 10.40 3.37
C LYS A 137 -8.55 8.98 3.76
N CYS A 138 -7.31 8.74 4.15
CA CYS A 138 -6.72 7.41 4.27
C CYS A 138 -6.16 7.11 5.67
N SER A 139 -6.63 7.80 6.73
CA SER A 139 -6.23 7.47 8.11
C SER A 139 -6.64 6.07 8.52
N LYS A 140 -7.78 5.59 8.00
CA LYS A 140 -8.26 4.21 8.10
C LYS A 140 -8.64 3.72 6.72
N ILE A 141 -8.23 2.50 6.39
CA ILE A 141 -8.51 1.91 5.07
C ILE A 141 -9.05 0.49 5.27
N LEU A 142 -10.24 0.25 4.77
CA LEU A 142 -10.79 -1.10 4.70
C LEU A 142 -10.23 -1.79 3.45
N LEU A 143 -9.29 -2.71 3.66
CA LEU A 143 -8.62 -3.45 2.60
C LEU A 143 -9.30 -4.78 2.33
N LEU A 144 -9.74 -4.98 1.10
CA LEU A 144 -10.27 -6.23 0.59
C LEU A 144 -9.26 -6.85 -0.37
N PHE A 145 -8.75 -8.03 -0.03
CA PHE A 145 -7.71 -8.71 -0.79
C PHE A 145 -8.27 -9.85 -1.63
N TYR A 146 -7.88 -9.89 -2.92
CA TYR A 146 -8.18 -11.00 -3.83
C TYR A 146 -6.92 -11.51 -4.52
N ASN A 147 -6.90 -12.80 -4.90
CA ASN A 147 -5.81 -13.35 -5.69
C ASN A 147 -5.94 -12.90 -7.14
N GLY A 148 -5.07 -11.98 -7.55
CA GLY A 148 -5.09 -11.40 -8.87
C GLY A 148 -4.24 -12.13 -9.92
N LEU A 149 -3.71 -13.32 -9.62
CA LEU A 149 -2.83 -14.09 -10.50
C LEU A 149 -3.30 -15.54 -10.71
N ILE A 150 -4.60 -15.76 -10.81
CA ILE A 150 -5.12 -17.07 -11.16
C ILE A 150 -5.32 -17.10 -12.69
N PRO A 151 -4.62 -17.99 -13.42
CA PRO A 151 -4.78 -18.09 -14.88
C PRO A 151 -6.22 -18.39 -15.27
N GLU A 152 -6.65 -17.86 -16.41
CA GLU A 152 -7.96 -18.13 -17.04
C GLU A 152 -9.20 -17.69 -16.24
N GLN A 153 -9.03 -16.95 -15.13
CA GLN A 153 -10.14 -16.37 -14.42
C GLN A 153 -10.65 -15.09 -15.07
N THR A 154 -11.96 -14.97 -15.10
CA THR A 154 -12.67 -13.74 -15.41
C THR A 154 -12.88 -12.92 -14.14
N LEU A 155 -13.33 -11.67 -14.28
CA LEU A 155 -13.71 -10.82 -13.14
C LEU A 155 -14.77 -11.50 -12.25
N TYR A 156 -15.66 -12.27 -12.83
CA TYR A 156 -16.75 -12.96 -12.14
C TYR A 156 -16.27 -14.07 -11.18
N ASP A 157 -15.07 -14.59 -11.42
CA ASP A 157 -14.46 -15.66 -10.62
C ASP A 157 -13.63 -15.15 -9.44
N TYR A 158 -13.37 -13.83 -9.39
CA TYR A 158 -12.62 -13.26 -8.28
C TYR A 158 -13.39 -13.38 -6.97
N MET A 159 -12.65 -13.71 -5.93
CA MET A 159 -13.16 -13.82 -4.56
C MET A 159 -12.30 -12.96 -3.64
N ILE A 160 -12.96 -12.28 -2.70
CA ILE A 160 -12.24 -11.64 -1.60
C ILE A 160 -11.85 -12.73 -0.60
N GLU A 161 -10.55 -12.88 -0.38
CA GLU A 161 -9.98 -13.90 0.49
C GLU A 161 -9.63 -13.36 1.88
N LYS A 162 -9.49 -12.03 2.00
CA LYS A 162 -9.18 -11.36 3.26
C LYS A 162 -9.80 -9.98 3.31
N VAL A 163 -10.40 -9.66 4.44
CA VAL A 163 -10.80 -8.31 4.84
C VAL A 163 -9.87 -7.87 5.97
N PHE A 164 -9.40 -6.65 5.93
CA PHE A 164 -8.49 -6.11 6.92
C PHE A 164 -8.68 -4.60 7.09
N LEU A 165 -8.95 -4.14 8.31
CA LEU A 165 -8.93 -2.72 8.63
C LEU A 165 -7.47 -2.29 8.85
N PHE A 166 -6.93 -1.54 7.91
CA PHE A 166 -5.60 -0.95 8.01
C PHE A 166 -5.70 0.39 8.76
N GLU A 167 -4.89 0.50 9.78
CA GLU A 167 -4.53 1.75 10.43
C GLU A 167 -3.01 1.87 10.38
N TRP A 168 -2.49 3.09 10.34
CA TRP A 168 -1.06 3.33 10.25
C TRP A 168 -0.34 2.80 11.49
N PHE A 169 0.59 1.89 11.31
CA PHE A 169 1.32 1.25 12.41
C PHE A 169 2.28 2.24 13.06
N GLU A 170 2.21 2.39 14.39
CA GLU A 170 3.02 3.33 15.14
C GLU A 170 4.52 3.11 14.92
N GLU A 171 4.95 1.85 14.85
CA GLU A 171 6.34 1.47 14.59
C GLU A 171 6.89 1.94 13.23
N ASP A 172 6.01 2.21 12.25
CA ASP A 172 6.37 2.62 10.90
C ASP A 172 6.29 4.15 10.69
N MET A 173 5.63 4.87 11.62
CA MET A 173 5.33 6.30 11.45
C MET A 173 6.57 7.17 11.27
N ASN A 174 7.68 6.87 11.93
CA ASN A 174 8.92 7.64 11.74
C ASN A 174 9.41 7.62 10.29
N VAL A 175 9.32 6.46 9.62
CA VAL A 175 9.71 6.30 8.21
C VAL A 175 8.70 6.96 7.29
N ILE A 176 7.41 6.79 7.58
CA ILE A 176 6.31 7.37 6.79
C ILE A 176 6.33 8.89 6.83
N LEU A 177 6.55 9.49 8.00
CA LEU A 177 6.65 10.93 8.16
C LEU A 177 7.89 11.51 7.46
N ASP A 178 9.02 10.80 7.49
CA ASP A 178 10.23 11.19 6.76
C ASP A 178 10.01 11.09 5.24
N ASP A 179 9.35 10.04 4.75
CA ASP A 179 8.97 9.89 3.35
C ASP A 179 8.05 11.04 2.90
N TYR A 180 7.03 11.36 3.71
CA TYR A 180 6.11 12.47 3.45
C TYR A 180 6.85 13.81 3.39
N ALA A 181 7.72 14.08 4.37
CA ALA A 181 8.49 15.32 4.44
C ALA A 181 9.42 15.48 3.21
N ARG A 182 10.10 14.42 2.77
CA ARG A 182 10.95 14.45 1.57
C ARG A 182 10.16 14.77 0.30
N ILE A 183 9.00 14.16 0.14
CA ILE A 183 8.15 14.35 -1.03
C ILE A 183 7.57 15.77 -1.04
N THR A 184 7.02 16.22 0.09
CA THR A 184 6.44 17.57 0.21
C THR A 184 7.51 18.66 0.11
N GLN A 185 8.73 18.41 0.57
CA GLN A 185 9.85 19.33 0.39
C GLN A 185 10.16 19.59 -1.08
N LYS A 186 10.16 18.57 -1.96
CA LYS A 186 10.31 18.75 -3.40
C LYS A 186 9.19 19.62 -3.98
N ILE A 187 7.95 19.44 -3.51
CA ILE A 187 6.82 20.28 -3.96
C ILE A 187 7.04 21.74 -3.54
N LYS A 188 7.46 22.00 -2.29
CA LYS A 188 7.78 23.34 -1.77
C LYS A 188 8.91 24.03 -2.53
N GLU A 189 9.85 23.25 -3.04
CA GLU A 189 10.96 23.75 -3.85
C GLU A 189 10.59 23.96 -5.33
N GLY A 190 9.32 23.77 -5.72
CA GLY A 190 8.89 23.85 -7.11
C GLY A 190 9.40 22.73 -8.00
N ARG A 191 9.75 21.58 -7.39
CA ARG A 191 10.36 20.42 -8.04
C ARG A 191 9.42 19.20 -8.09
N ALA A 192 8.11 19.40 -8.05
CA ALA A 192 7.15 18.30 -8.15
C ALA A 192 7.29 17.49 -9.45
N HIS A 193 7.85 18.07 -10.51
CA HIS A 193 8.16 17.39 -11.77
C HIS A 193 9.28 16.33 -11.64
N GLU A 194 10.09 16.39 -10.59
CA GLU A 194 11.15 15.43 -10.28
C GLU A 194 10.70 14.30 -9.34
N LEU A 195 9.44 14.34 -8.87
CA LEU A 195 8.92 13.30 -8.00
C LEU A 195 8.98 11.93 -8.68
N SER A 196 9.41 10.94 -7.90
CA SER A 196 9.55 9.56 -8.35
C SER A 196 9.17 8.57 -7.25
N GLU A 197 9.01 7.30 -7.59
CA GLU A 197 8.77 6.22 -6.62
C GLU A 197 9.96 6.00 -5.66
N SER A 198 11.16 6.44 -6.05
CA SER A 198 12.36 6.34 -5.22
C SER A 198 12.45 7.38 -4.10
N ASP A 199 11.53 8.35 -4.06
CA ASP A 199 11.55 9.40 -3.04
C ASP A 199 11.08 8.93 -1.66
N GLY A 200 10.41 7.79 -1.58
CA GLY A 200 9.98 7.18 -0.32
C GLY A 200 10.43 5.74 -0.14
N ASN A 201 10.41 5.28 1.11
CA ASN A 201 10.72 3.91 1.49
C ASN A 201 9.45 3.05 1.65
N TYR A 202 8.45 3.54 2.39
CA TYR A 202 7.15 2.90 2.63
C TYR A 202 6.03 3.67 1.94
N LEU A 203 5.94 4.98 2.20
CA LEU A 203 5.06 5.92 1.50
C LEU A 203 5.83 6.53 0.32
N SER A 204 5.20 6.58 -0.85
CA SER A 204 5.80 7.15 -2.04
C SER A 204 4.76 7.77 -2.97
N THR A 205 5.15 8.08 -4.21
CA THR A 205 4.26 8.64 -5.22
C THR A 205 4.33 7.89 -6.53
N CYS A 206 3.18 7.64 -7.16
CA CYS A 206 3.11 7.09 -8.50
C CYS A 206 2.45 8.07 -9.49
N THR A 207 2.76 7.92 -10.76
CA THR A 207 2.08 8.67 -11.82
C THR A 207 0.64 8.19 -11.98
N LYS A 208 -0.28 9.13 -12.18
CA LYS A 208 -1.68 8.90 -12.49
C LYS A 208 -2.05 9.59 -13.80
N GLY A 209 -2.96 8.96 -14.53
CA GLY A 209 -3.52 9.48 -15.77
C GLY A 209 -3.43 8.51 -16.93
N ALA A 210 -4.14 8.81 -18.02
CA ALA A 210 -4.24 7.94 -19.17
C ALA A 210 -3.05 8.03 -20.13
N GLY A 211 -2.01 8.80 -19.80
CA GLY A 211 -0.94 9.15 -20.74
C GLY A 211 -1.43 10.15 -21.81
N LYS A 212 -0.72 10.31 -22.92
CA LYS A 212 -1.13 11.20 -24.02
C LYS A 212 -1.18 12.72 -23.67
N GLY A 213 -0.35 13.18 -22.71
CA GLY A 213 -0.13 14.61 -22.45
C GLY A 213 -1.21 15.32 -21.63
N LYS A 214 -2.30 14.67 -21.25
CA LYS A 214 -3.35 15.25 -20.39
C LYS A 214 -3.03 15.21 -18.89
N ASP A 215 -1.95 14.55 -18.51
CA ASP A 215 -1.58 14.23 -17.13
C ASP A 215 -0.65 15.26 -16.51
N TRP A 216 -0.39 16.37 -17.21
CA TRP A 216 0.44 17.46 -16.73
C TRP A 216 -0.39 18.46 -15.94
N LYS A 217 0.11 18.81 -14.76
CA LYS A 217 -0.52 19.74 -13.82
C LYS A 217 0.44 20.89 -13.50
N LYS A 218 -0.14 22.04 -13.22
CA LYS A 218 0.62 23.14 -12.61
C LYS A 218 1.05 22.72 -11.20
N GLN A 219 2.17 23.25 -10.76
CA GLN A 219 2.68 23.08 -9.40
C GLN A 219 2.91 24.45 -8.75
N PRO A 220 2.91 24.55 -7.41
CA PRO A 220 3.29 25.79 -6.75
C PRO A 220 4.81 26.05 -6.93
N PHE A 221 5.18 27.31 -6.84
CA PHE A 221 6.58 27.78 -6.82
C PHE A 221 7.41 27.48 -8.08
N SER A 222 6.81 27.07 -9.19
CA SER A 222 7.50 26.82 -10.45
C SER A 222 6.53 26.85 -11.63
N ASP A 223 6.99 27.38 -12.77
CA ASP A 223 6.25 27.33 -14.05
C ASP A 223 6.41 25.99 -14.79
N VAL A 224 7.31 25.12 -14.31
CA VAL A 224 7.50 23.79 -14.89
C VAL A 224 6.33 22.91 -14.55
N MET A 225 5.68 22.33 -15.57
CA MET A 225 4.56 21.41 -15.37
C MET A 225 5.05 20.10 -14.75
N ALA A 226 4.31 19.59 -13.78
CA ALA A 226 4.54 18.29 -13.15
C ALA A 226 3.52 17.25 -13.63
N LYS A 227 3.89 15.97 -13.67
CA LYS A 227 2.93 14.88 -13.93
C LYS A 227 1.96 14.76 -12.76
N GLN A 228 0.70 14.45 -13.07
CA GLN A 228 -0.27 14.08 -12.03
C GLN A 228 0.26 12.87 -11.25
N ARG A 229 0.31 12.99 -9.92
CA ARG A 229 0.73 11.90 -9.03
C ARG A 229 -0.33 11.58 -8.00
N ALA A 230 -0.23 10.39 -7.43
CA ALA A 230 -0.99 9.96 -6.27
C ALA A 230 -0.01 9.47 -5.21
N TRP A 231 -0.40 9.60 -3.95
CA TRP A 231 0.23 8.92 -2.83
C TRP A 231 0.02 7.41 -2.97
N GLU A 232 1.01 6.63 -2.56
CA GLU A 232 0.95 5.18 -2.57
C GLU A 232 1.72 4.56 -1.42
N LEU A 233 1.29 3.38 -0.97
CA LEU A 233 2.16 2.47 -0.23
C LEU A 233 2.86 1.55 -1.23
N LYS A 234 4.19 1.45 -1.11
CA LYS A 234 5.02 0.66 -2.02
C LYS A 234 4.66 -0.82 -1.99
N SER A 235 4.80 -1.51 -3.11
CA SER A 235 4.50 -2.94 -3.19
C SER A 235 5.34 -3.79 -2.24
N SER A 236 6.57 -3.38 -1.92
CA SER A 236 7.42 -4.03 -0.92
C SER A 236 6.83 -3.92 0.48
N TYR A 237 6.41 -2.72 0.88
CA TYR A 237 5.76 -2.49 2.16
C TYR A 237 4.44 -3.26 2.27
N MET A 238 3.61 -3.22 1.22
CA MET A 238 2.39 -4.03 1.16
C MET A 238 2.67 -5.54 1.24
N THR A 239 3.74 -6.02 0.59
CA THR A 239 4.15 -7.44 0.69
C THR A 239 4.53 -7.81 2.11
N TYR A 240 5.26 -6.93 2.80
CA TYR A 240 5.58 -7.13 4.21
C TYR A 240 4.30 -7.20 5.07
N LEU A 241 3.38 -6.24 4.92
CA LEU A 241 2.11 -6.24 5.66
C LEU A 241 1.29 -7.50 5.40
N ILE A 242 1.19 -7.92 4.15
CA ILE A 242 0.48 -9.15 3.75
C ILE A 242 1.02 -10.37 4.51
N ASN A 243 2.33 -10.53 4.56
CA ASN A 243 2.95 -11.72 5.15
C ASN A 243 3.00 -11.69 6.69
N HIS A 244 3.08 -10.49 7.30
CA HIS A 244 3.40 -10.38 8.73
C HIS A 244 2.28 -9.80 9.59
N LYS A 245 1.28 -9.13 8.96
CA LYS A 245 0.18 -8.48 9.68
C LYS A 245 -1.19 -8.98 9.25
N ILE A 246 -1.36 -9.35 7.96
CA ILE A 246 -2.67 -9.58 7.36
C ILE A 246 -3.01 -11.08 7.27
N PHE A 247 -2.15 -11.88 6.63
CA PHE A 247 -2.40 -13.31 6.41
C PHE A 247 -1.69 -14.23 7.41
N ALA A 248 -0.50 -13.87 7.84
CA ALA A 248 0.22 -14.61 8.87
C ALA A 248 1.08 -13.66 9.69
N SER A 249 1.14 -13.85 10.99
CA SER A 249 2.01 -13.08 11.86
C SER A 249 3.28 -13.87 12.13
N HIS A 250 4.39 -13.48 11.52
CA HIS A 250 5.72 -13.93 11.91
C HIS A 250 6.50 -12.72 12.43
N GLU A 251 6.99 -12.83 13.65
CA GLU A 251 7.88 -11.84 14.21
C GLU A 251 9.24 -11.89 13.50
N GLN A 252 9.72 -10.73 13.05
CA GLN A 252 11.05 -10.55 12.49
C GLN A 252 11.85 -9.58 13.33
N GLU A 253 13.18 -9.72 13.26
CA GLU A 253 14.11 -8.80 13.89
C GLU A 253 13.96 -7.39 13.27
N SER A 254 14.02 -6.35 14.11
CA SER A 254 13.88 -4.96 13.70
C SER A 254 15.10 -4.15 14.07
N VAL A 255 15.61 -3.34 13.13
CA VAL A 255 16.67 -2.36 13.35
C VAL A 255 16.22 -1.29 14.35
N LEU A 256 14.96 -0.82 14.24
CA LEU A 256 14.40 0.20 15.13
C LEU A 256 14.24 -0.33 16.57
N ALA A 257 13.91 -1.61 16.72
CA ALA A 257 13.81 -2.23 18.04
C ALA A 257 15.15 -2.25 18.81
N THR A 258 16.30 -2.13 18.11
CA THR A 258 17.62 -2.02 18.73
C THR A 258 17.88 -0.68 19.45
N ALA A 259 16.95 0.29 19.28
CA ALA A 259 17.02 1.61 19.93
C ALA A 259 15.60 2.07 20.33
N LYS A 260 15.01 1.38 21.29
CA LYS A 260 13.65 1.68 21.80
C LYS A 260 13.48 3.15 22.16
N GLY A 261 12.35 3.75 21.75
CA GLY A 261 11.99 5.14 22.04
C GLY A 261 12.70 6.19 21.16
N THR A 262 13.44 5.79 20.14
CA THR A 262 14.04 6.73 19.18
C THR A 262 12.99 7.29 18.23
N LYS A 263 13.12 8.59 17.89
CA LYS A 263 12.37 9.21 16.79
C LYS A 263 13.10 9.16 15.44
N LYS A 264 14.24 8.44 15.37
CA LYS A 264 15.05 8.33 14.17
C LYS A 264 14.46 7.30 13.20
N THR A 265 14.64 7.53 11.91
CA THR A 265 14.39 6.50 10.92
C THR A 265 15.43 5.38 11.02
N PHE A 266 15.13 4.22 10.46
CA PHE A 266 16.09 3.09 10.47
C PHE A 266 17.39 3.44 9.74
N THR A 267 17.34 4.24 8.66
CA THR A 267 18.53 4.73 7.94
C THR A 267 19.39 5.60 8.82
N GLN A 268 18.79 6.59 9.48
CA GLN A 268 19.52 7.46 10.44
C GLN A 268 20.13 6.67 11.58
N LEU A 269 19.45 5.64 12.07
CA LEU A 269 19.96 4.79 13.15
C LEU A 269 21.14 3.93 12.67
N ILE A 270 21.08 3.36 11.48
CA ILE A 270 22.16 2.61 10.86
C ILE A 270 23.38 3.51 10.67
N GLU A 271 23.20 4.68 10.06
CA GLU A 271 24.27 5.66 9.85
C GLU A 271 24.94 6.04 11.16
N GLU A 272 24.18 6.37 12.20
CA GLU A 272 24.73 6.72 13.50
C GLU A 272 25.57 5.59 14.10
N LYS A 273 25.06 4.36 14.06
CA LYS A 273 25.75 3.19 14.60
C LYS A 273 27.05 2.89 13.85
N ILE A 274 27.08 3.09 12.53
CA ILE A 274 28.27 2.89 11.71
C ILE A 274 29.26 4.04 11.89
N LEU A 275 28.77 5.29 11.90
CA LEU A 275 29.65 6.48 12.02
C LEU A 275 30.39 6.58 13.35
N LYS A 276 29.97 5.88 14.41
CA LYS A 276 30.72 5.75 15.66
C LYS A 276 32.12 5.20 15.44
N TYR A 277 32.35 4.44 14.40
CA TYR A 277 33.60 3.77 14.05
C TYR A 277 34.33 4.45 12.89
N LYS A 278 33.92 5.69 12.54
CA LYS A 278 34.59 6.45 11.49
C LYS A 278 36.06 6.67 11.80
N GLY A 279 36.93 6.29 10.86
CA GLY A 279 38.38 6.40 11.00
C GLY A 279 39.09 5.16 11.59
N TRP A 280 38.33 4.16 12.03
CA TRP A 280 38.94 2.87 12.43
C TRP A 280 39.38 2.09 11.19
N LYS A 281 40.46 1.32 11.33
CA LYS A 281 40.87 0.38 10.29
C LYS A 281 39.95 -0.83 10.27
N ALA A 282 39.71 -1.38 9.09
CA ALA A 282 38.83 -2.54 8.93
C ALA A 282 39.30 -3.76 9.75
N GLU A 283 40.60 -3.94 9.86
CA GLU A 283 41.20 -5.03 10.65
C GLU A 283 40.87 -4.90 12.14
N ASP A 284 41.00 -3.68 12.69
CA ASP A 284 40.66 -3.39 14.09
C ASP A 284 39.17 -3.62 14.37
N LEU A 285 38.32 -3.33 13.39
CA LEU A 285 36.86 -3.59 13.48
C LEU A 285 36.54 -5.09 13.44
N TYR A 286 37.21 -5.86 12.58
CA TYR A 286 36.99 -7.31 12.55
C TYR A 286 37.38 -7.96 13.85
N ASP A 287 38.49 -7.51 14.48
CA ASP A 287 38.92 -8.00 15.77
C ASP A 287 37.95 -7.57 16.90
N ALA A 288 37.59 -6.29 16.96
CA ALA A 288 36.69 -5.75 17.97
C ALA A 288 35.30 -6.41 17.97
N PHE A 289 34.81 -6.78 16.79
CA PHE A 289 33.51 -7.43 16.60
C PHE A 289 33.62 -8.95 16.41
N GLU A 290 34.77 -9.54 16.60
CA GLU A 290 35.01 -10.98 16.44
C GLU A 290 34.47 -11.52 15.10
N VAL A 291 34.83 -10.84 14.00
CA VAL A 291 34.39 -11.21 12.65
C VAL A 291 35.47 -12.08 11.99
N PRO A 292 35.13 -13.29 11.52
CA PRO A 292 36.08 -14.15 10.83
C PRO A 292 36.58 -13.52 9.51
N VAL A 293 37.83 -13.08 9.46
CA VAL A 293 38.43 -12.35 8.33
C VAL A 293 38.41 -13.16 7.03
N ARG A 294 38.40 -14.49 7.09
CA ARG A 294 38.36 -15.40 5.93
C ARG A 294 36.99 -15.57 5.34
N SER A 295 35.92 -15.06 6.02
CA SER A 295 34.54 -15.18 5.51
C SER A 295 34.33 -14.30 4.28
N LYS A 296 33.69 -14.84 3.24
CA LYS A 296 33.27 -14.07 2.05
C LYS A 296 32.25 -12.97 2.39
N SER A 297 31.47 -13.17 3.45
CA SER A 297 30.43 -12.24 3.95
C SER A 297 30.92 -11.38 5.14
N LYS A 298 32.24 -11.30 5.39
CA LYS A 298 32.78 -10.59 6.55
C LYS A 298 32.27 -9.16 6.73
N ASN A 299 32.17 -8.41 5.65
CA ASN A 299 31.70 -7.01 5.71
C ASN A 299 30.20 -6.92 6.07
N SER A 300 29.36 -7.79 5.54
CA SER A 300 27.95 -7.86 5.92
C SER A 300 27.81 -8.29 7.38
N LEU A 301 28.60 -9.27 7.82
CA LEU A 301 28.64 -9.71 9.21
C LEU A 301 29.13 -8.61 10.17
N LEU A 302 30.14 -7.84 9.77
CA LEU A 302 30.61 -6.70 10.54
C LEU A 302 29.50 -5.66 10.72
N ILE A 303 28.87 -5.21 9.64
CA ILE A 303 27.81 -4.21 9.69
C ILE A 303 26.65 -4.71 10.57
N ARG A 304 26.25 -5.96 10.43
CA ARG A 304 25.23 -6.58 11.26
C ARG A 304 25.57 -6.47 12.76
N LYS A 305 26.79 -6.83 13.14
CA LYS A 305 27.24 -6.75 14.53
C LYS A 305 27.35 -5.30 15.02
N MET A 306 27.82 -4.36 14.20
CA MET A 306 27.88 -2.93 14.53
C MET A 306 26.48 -2.36 14.82
N ILE A 307 25.45 -2.83 14.12
CA ILE A 307 24.07 -2.42 14.32
C ILE A 307 23.45 -3.11 15.54
N GLY A 308 23.98 -4.27 15.95
CA GLY A 308 23.47 -5.05 17.09
C GLY A 308 22.38 -6.03 16.73
N LEU A 309 22.44 -6.61 15.53
CA LEU A 309 21.50 -7.62 15.03
C LEU A 309 22.09 -9.02 15.15
N THR A 310 21.22 -10.02 15.32
CA THR A 310 21.58 -11.45 15.35
C THR A 310 21.45 -12.10 13.98
N GLY A 311 20.40 -11.72 13.22
CA GLY A 311 20.13 -12.18 11.87
C GLY A 311 20.73 -11.29 10.77
N ASP A 312 20.52 -11.63 9.50
CA ASP A 312 20.98 -10.83 8.39
C ASP A 312 20.13 -9.54 8.26
N LEU A 313 20.81 -8.41 7.98
CA LEU A 313 20.19 -7.09 7.90
C LEU A 313 19.05 -7.05 6.88
N GLU A 314 19.22 -7.74 5.75
CA GLU A 314 18.22 -7.82 4.67
C GLU A 314 16.94 -8.56 5.10
N ASN A 315 17.00 -9.35 6.18
CA ASN A 315 15.85 -10.05 6.75
C ASN A 315 15.16 -9.28 7.89
N THR A 316 15.63 -8.07 8.21
CA THR A 316 14.94 -7.22 9.18
C THR A 316 13.68 -6.61 8.60
N GLN A 317 12.76 -6.21 9.49
CA GLN A 317 11.47 -5.64 9.10
C GLN A 317 11.62 -4.44 8.14
N GLU A 318 12.52 -3.51 8.46
CA GLU A 318 12.68 -2.27 7.71
C GLU A 318 13.27 -2.51 6.32
N PHE A 319 14.24 -3.42 6.20
CA PHE A 319 14.83 -3.78 4.90
C PHE A 319 13.83 -4.50 4.00
N GLN A 320 13.02 -5.41 4.57
CA GLN A 320 11.95 -6.09 3.85
C GLN A 320 10.86 -5.11 3.40
N LYS A 321 10.38 -4.24 4.30
CA LYS A 321 9.37 -3.21 4.01
C LYS A 321 9.83 -2.27 2.89
N ALA A 322 11.08 -1.83 2.93
CA ALA A 322 11.64 -0.90 1.95
C ALA A 322 12.22 -1.59 0.70
N ASN A 323 12.26 -2.93 0.65
CA ASN A 323 12.94 -3.70 -0.40
C ASN A 323 14.40 -3.28 -0.61
N MET A 324 15.13 -3.14 0.49
CA MET A 324 16.53 -2.71 0.49
C MET A 324 17.50 -3.88 0.54
N ASN A 325 18.67 -3.71 -0.09
CA ASN A 325 19.76 -4.67 -0.03
C ASN A 325 21.04 -3.95 0.37
N LEU A 326 21.82 -4.58 1.23
CA LEU A 326 23.11 -4.07 1.64
C LEU A 326 24.13 -4.25 0.53
N ARG A 327 24.81 -3.18 0.12
CA ARG A 327 25.96 -3.23 -0.78
C ARG A 327 27.15 -2.57 -0.13
N VAL A 328 28.23 -3.34 0.04
CA VAL A 328 29.50 -2.82 0.51
C VAL A 328 30.39 -2.53 -0.69
N ILE A 329 30.70 -1.27 -0.91
CA ILE A 329 31.58 -0.80 -2.00
C ILE A 329 32.99 -0.67 -1.42
N ARG A 330 34.00 -1.17 -2.17
CA ARG A 330 35.42 -1.07 -1.83
C ARG A 330 36.03 0.24 -2.33
#